data_75237ce0b84bc062f14eb71c0bdf7b42
#
_entry.id   75237ce0b84bc062f14eb71c0bdf7b42
#
_cell.length_a   1.000
_cell.length_b   1.000
_cell.length_c   1.000
_cell.angle_alpha   90.00
_cell.angle_beta   90.00
_cell.angle_gamma   90.00
#
_symmetry.space_group_name_H-M   'P 1'
#
loop_
_entity.id
_entity.type
_entity.pdbx_description
1 polymer ?
#
loop_
_entity_poly.entity_id
_entity_poly.type
_entity_poly.pdbx_seq_one_letter_code
_entity_poly.pdbx_strand_id
1 'polypeptide(L)'
;GKSADNMLYNAFEFNNEINRNLNSLKSYAGFGLNYHYTELKPKYSPDYNPNIFSINNYNYNDIEVNLHYSYNDMDKVFFATNGTILKANISRSLLTDVNISFSDPALTSISGTTNGFTKFGFGFEKRALLRKKITGMIGFDSYFIFQDKLKNDQVSFSDYGFASKYFLGGILPSSGSNRFSF
;
A
#
# COMPACT_ATOMS: atom_id res chain seq x y z
N GLY A 1 2.78 6.64 30.50
CA GLY A 1 2.94 6.18 29.16
C GLY A 1 4.11 6.82 28.45
N LYS A 2 5.28 6.19 28.53
CA LYS A 2 6.42 6.50 27.66
C LYS A 2 6.46 5.38 26.63
N SER A 3 5.82 5.57 25.48
CA SER A 3 5.98 4.60 24.41
C SER A 3 5.86 5.28 23.11
N ALA A 4 6.51 5.30 22.19
CA ALA A 4 6.52 5.66 20.80
C ALA A 4 7.81 6.34 20.31
N ASP A 5 8.68 6.81 21.19
CA ASP A 5 9.91 7.53 20.80
C ASP A 5 11.10 6.62 20.44
N ASN A 6 10.94 5.30 20.47
CA ASN A 6 12.05 4.36 20.37
C ASN A 6 12.30 3.78 18.97
N MET A 7 11.55 4.20 17.97
CA MET A 7 11.78 3.78 16.58
C MET A 7 11.89 4.99 15.67
N LEU A 8 12.90 5.00 14.82
CA LEU A 8 12.97 5.92 13.68
C LEU A 8 12.38 5.20 12.48
N TYR A 9 11.29 5.73 11.97
CA TYR A 9 10.66 5.28 10.75
C TYR A 9 10.91 6.32 9.66
N ASN A 10 11.57 5.91 8.59
CA ASN A 10 11.73 6.71 7.38
C ASN A 10 11.01 6.01 6.24
N ALA A 11 10.13 6.72 5.57
CA ALA A 11 9.54 6.24 4.33
C ALA A 11 9.73 7.28 3.24
N PHE A 12 10.05 6.82 2.07
CA PHE A 12 10.12 7.63 0.87
C PHE A 12 9.32 6.97 -0.23
N GLU A 13 8.42 7.74 -0.82
CA GLU A 13 7.60 7.29 -1.96
C GLU A 13 7.82 8.25 -3.12
N PHE A 14 8.09 7.69 -4.27
CA PHE A 14 8.15 8.43 -5.53
C PHE A 14 7.15 7.82 -6.51
N ASN A 15 6.17 8.60 -6.90
CA ASN A 15 5.12 8.19 -7.80
C ASN A 15 5.20 9.03 -9.07
N ASN A 16 5.29 8.38 -10.21
CA ASN A 16 5.25 9.02 -11.53
C ASN A 16 4.15 8.40 -12.36
N GLU A 17 3.26 9.23 -12.90
CA GLU A 17 2.09 8.77 -13.65
C GLU A 17 1.92 9.58 -14.93
N ILE A 18 1.56 8.88 -16.00
CA ILE A 18 1.14 9.47 -17.26
C ILE A 18 -0.33 9.14 -17.47
N ASN A 19 -1.15 10.16 -17.55
CA ASN A 19 -2.59 10.04 -17.67
C ASN A 19 -3.06 10.54 -19.04
N ARG A 20 -3.97 9.79 -19.66
CA ARG A 20 -4.65 10.16 -20.90
C ARG A 20 -6.15 10.23 -20.69
N ASN A 21 -6.73 11.38 -20.99
CA ASN A 21 -8.18 11.48 -21.06
C ASN A 21 -8.70 10.62 -22.21
N LEU A 22 -9.76 9.87 -21.93
CA LEU A 22 -10.46 9.06 -22.91
C LEU A 22 -11.54 9.89 -23.61
N ASN A 23 -12.69 9.33 -23.91
CA ASN A 23 -13.73 9.97 -24.73
C ASN A 23 -14.40 11.20 -24.09
N SER A 24 -14.08 11.52 -22.85
CA SER A 24 -14.61 12.72 -22.15
C SER A 24 -13.65 13.13 -21.04
N LEU A 25 -13.78 14.36 -20.55
CA LEU A 25 -13.07 14.83 -19.35
C LEU A 25 -13.46 14.06 -18.06
N LYS A 26 -14.45 13.19 -18.16
CA LYS A 26 -14.95 12.38 -17.04
C LYS A 26 -14.16 11.09 -16.82
N SER A 27 -13.41 10.65 -17.81
CA SER A 27 -12.68 9.39 -17.74
C SER A 27 -11.25 9.53 -18.21
N TYR A 28 -10.35 8.90 -17.49
CA TYR A 28 -8.96 8.79 -17.88
C TYR A 28 -8.41 7.40 -17.55
N ALA A 29 -7.42 7.01 -18.30
CA ALA A 29 -6.58 5.86 -17.99
C ALA A 29 -5.13 6.31 -17.90
N GLY A 30 -4.37 5.68 -17.07
CA GLY A 30 -2.97 6.01 -16.85
C GLY A 30 -2.09 4.81 -16.58
N PHE A 31 -0.82 5.07 -16.76
CA PHE A 31 0.27 4.16 -16.45
C PHE A 31 1.21 4.88 -15.50
N GLY A 32 1.71 4.18 -14.50
CA GLY A 32 2.64 4.73 -13.53
C GLY A 32 3.77 3.80 -13.16
N LEU A 33 4.83 4.41 -12.62
CA LEU A 33 5.95 3.76 -11.97
C LEU A 33 6.05 4.31 -10.56
N ASN A 34 6.00 3.43 -9.58
CA ASN A 34 6.09 3.78 -8.17
C ASN A 34 7.37 3.17 -7.59
N TYR A 35 8.07 3.94 -6.78
CA TYR A 35 9.18 3.48 -5.98
C TYR A 35 8.86 3.74 -4.51
N HIS A 36 8.96 2.71 -3.70
CA HIS A 36 8.77 2.77 -2.26
C HIS A 36 10.06 2.37 -1.56
N TYR A 37 10.43 3.13 -0.57
CA TYR A 37 11.52 2.83 0.35
C TYR A 37 11.03 2.96 1.76
N THR A 38 11.27 1.94 2.57
CA THR A 38 10.95 1.94 3.99
C THR A 38 12.18 1.57 4.79
N GLU A 39 12.51 2.36 5.79
CA GLU A 39 13.56 2.08 6.74
C GLU A 39 13.03 2.18 8.16
N LEU A 40 13.34 1.19 8.97
CA LEU A 40 12.99 1.14 10.37
C LEU A 40 14.25 0.88 11.20
N LYS A 41 14.59 1.83 12.07
CA LYS A 41 15.69 1.73 13.02
C LYS A 41 15.16 1.87 14.43
N PRO A 42 15.26 0.85 15.28
CA PRO A 42 14.97 1.02 16.69
C PRO A 42 15.98 1.98 17.31
N LYS A 43 15.48 2.98 18.04
CA LYS A 43 16.35 3.78 18.91
C LYS A 43 16.70 2.94 20.13
N TYR A 44 17.99 2.80 20.42
CA TYR A 44 18.44 2.15 21.62
C TYR A 44 17.98 2.94 22.85
N SER A 45 17.28 2.27 23.76
CA SER A 45 16.99 2.78 25.12
C SER A 45 17.61 1.83 26.14
N PRO A 46 18.37 2.32 27.11
CA PRO A 46 18.96 1.49 28.15
C PRO A 46 17.93 0.69 28.97
N ASP A 47 16.70 1.18 29.03
CA ASP A 47 15.58 0.56 29.73
C ASP A 47 14.82 -0.48 28.88
N TYR A 48 15.27 -0.71 27.67
CA TYR A 48 14.61 -1.59 26.71
C TYR A 48 15.19 -3.00 26.79
N ASN A 49 14.33 -3.99 26.99
CA ASN A 49 14.77 -5.39 26.98
C ASN A 49 15.09 -5.82 25.53
N PRO A 50 16.38 -6.03 25.18
CA PRO A 50 16.80 -6.37 23.81
C PRO A 50 16.23 -7.70 23.31
N ASN A 51 15.71 -8.55 24.21
CA ASN A 51 15.18 -9.87 23.87
C ASN A 51 13.83 -9.83 23.13
N ILE A 52 13.17 -8.67 23.05
CA ILE A 52 11.86 -8.56 22.38
C ILE A 52 12.02 -8.15 20.92
N PHE A 53 13.02 -7.33 20.57
CA PHE A 53 13.31 -6.92 19.21
C PHE A 53 14.79 -6.95 18.93
N SER A 54 15.27 -8.03 18.37
CA SER A 54 16.67 -8.17 17.96
C SER A 54 16.99 -7.46 16.64
N ILE A 55 16.02 -6.77 16.02
CA ILE A 55 16.23 -6.04 14.76
C ILE A 55 16.99 -4.75 15.03
N ASN A 56 18.14 -4.59 14.38
CA ASN A 56 18.95 -3.39 14.42
C ASN A 56 18.60 -2.43 13.29
N ASN A 57 18.33 -2.96 12.10
CA ASN A 57 17.91 -2.19 10.94
C ASN A 57 17.03 -3.05 10.04
N TYR A 58 16.01 -2.44 9.50
CA TYR A 58 15.13 -3.02 8.51
C TYR A 58 15.00 -2.06 7.35
N ASN A 59 15.32 -2.52 6.14
CA ASN A 59 15.13 -1.79 4.91
C ASN A 59 14.31 -2.63 3.95
N TYR A 60 13.36 -2.00 3.30
CA TYR A 60 12.56 -2.59 2.24
C TYR A 60 12.48 -1.62 1.06
N ASN A 61 12.76 -2.13 -0.14
CA ASN A 61 12.63 -1.39 -1.39
C ASN A 61 11.68 -2.11 -2.32
N ASP A 62 10.85 -1.36 -3.00
CA ASP A 62 9.89 -1.88 -3.94
C ASP A 62 9.75 -0.96 -5.14
N ILE A 63 9.75 -1.55 -6.34
CA ILE A 63 9.45 -0.87 -7.60
C ILE A 63 8.22 -1.53 -8.19
N GLU A 64 7.17 -0.74 -8.38
CA GLU A 64 5.92 -1.21 -8.97
C GLU A 64 5.61 -0.46 -10.28
N VAL A 65 5.10 -1.18 -11.24
CA VAL A 65 4.35 -0.60 -12.35
C VAL A 65 2.88 -0.67 -12.07
N ASN A 66 2.14 0.37 -12.43
CA ASN A 66 0.70 0.38 -12.27
C ASN A 66 -0.03 0.81 -13.55
N LEU A 67 -1.22 0.27 -13.72
CA LEU A 67 -2.21 0.74 -14.69
C LEU A 67 -3.46 1.11 -13.90
N HIS A 68 -4.05 2.23 -14.23
CA HIS A 68 -5.27 2.66 -13.57
C HIS A 68 -6.27 3.27 -14.54
N TYR A 69 -7.52 3.15 -14.17
CA TYR A 69 -8.66 3.77 -14.84
C TYR A 69 -9.51 4.51 -13.81
N SER A 70 -9.98 5.68 -14.16
CA SER A 70 -10.91 6.45 -13.35
C SER A 70 -12.00 7.04 -14.22
N TYR A 71 -13.23 6.93 -13.74
CA TYR A 71 -14.40 7.58 -14.28
C TYR A 71 -15.12 8.34 -13.17
N ASN A 72 -15.51 9.59 -13.45
CA ASN A 72 -16.23 10.42 -12.49
C ASN A 72 -17.21 11.34 -13.24
N ASP A 73 -18.48 11.10 -13.07
CA ASP A 73 -19.56 11.92 -13.64
C ASP A 73 -20.42 12.60 -12.57
N MET A 74 -19.87 12.80 -11.38
CA MET A 74 -20.56 13.53 -10.33
C MET A 74 -21.01 14.91 -10.81
N ASP A 75 -22.24 15.28 -10.46
CA ASP A 75 -22.86 16.55 -10.86
C ASP A 75 -22.17 17.77 -10.24
N LYS A 76 -21.45 17.60 -9.12
CA LYS A 76 -20.75 18.67 -8.41
C LYS A 76 -19.45 18.14 -7.80
N VAL A 77 -18.46 19.03 -7.66
CA VAL A 77 -17.18 18.72 -7.00
C VAL A 77 -17.39 18.53 -5.48
N PHE A 78 -18.22 19.39 -4.88
CA PHE A 78 -18.55 19.30 -3.47
C PHE A 78 -20.04 19.01 -3.32
N PHE A 79 -20.37 18.14 -2.36
CA PHE A 79 -21.76 17.77 -2.04
C PHE A 79 -22.55 17.29 -3.28
N ALA A 80 -21.91 16.42 -4.09
CA ALA A 80 -22.55 15.82 -5.24
C ALA A 80 -23.85 15.11 -4.83
N THR A 81 -24.90 15.36 -5.59
CA THR A 81 -26.23 14.80 -5.35
C THR A 81 -26.58 13.68 -6.31
N ASN A 82 -25.89 13.62 -7.45
CA ASN A 82 -26.08 12.58 -8.46
C ASN A 82 -24.76 12.30 -9.19
N GLY A 83 -24.58 11.09 -9.63
CA GLY A 83 -23.43 10.69 -10.43
C GLY A 83 -22.85 9.35 -10.00
N THR A 84 -21.75 8.98 -10.64
CA THR A 84 -21.03 7.72 -10.44
C THR A 84 -19.53 7.99 -10.42
N ILE A 85 -18.83 7.37 -9.51
CA ILE A 85 -17.38 7.23 -9.54
C ILE A 85 -17.05 5.75 -9.73
N LEU A 86 -16.13 5.48 -10.63
CA LEU A 86 -15.57 4.14 -10.83
C LEU A 86 -14.05 4.27 -10.90
N LYS A 87 -13.35 3.46 -10.14
CA LYS A 87 -11.91 3.39 -10.12
C LYS A 87 -11.47 1.94 -10.23
N ALA A 88 -10.48 1.69 -11.04
CA ALA A 88 -9.82 0.39 -11.13
C ALA A 88 -8.33 0.62 -11.25
N ASN A 89 -7.56 -0.17 -10.54
CA ASN A 89 -6.11 -0.17 -10.65
C ASN A 89 -5.56 -1.58 -10.53
N ILE A 90 -4.48 -1.82 -11.26
CA ILE A 90 -3.67 -3.01 -11.13
C ILE A 90 -2.22 -2.58 -11.04
N SER A 91 -1.48 -3.10 -10.08
CA SER A 91 -0.05 -2.90 -9.99
C SER A 91 0.70 -4.22 -9.87
N ARG A 92 1.92 -4.21 -10.36
CA ARG A 92 2.82 -5.35 -10.33
C ARG A 92 4.17 -4.91 -9.82
N SER A 93 4.69 -5.60 -8.81
CA SER A 93 6.06 -5.42 -8.36
C SER A 93 7.04 -5.93 -9.43
N LEU A 94 8.03 -5.12 -9.76
CA LEU A 94 9.13 -5.48 -10.65
C LEU A 94 10.36 -5.91 -9.86
N LEU A 95 10.64 -5.20 -8.77
CA LEU A 95 11.75 -5.45 -7.88
C LEU A 95 11.27 -5.28 -6.45
N THR A 96 11.68 -6.20 -5.59
CA THR A 96 11.35 -6.17 -4.16
C THR A 96 12.56 -6.69 -3.39
N ASP A 97 13.24 -5.79 -2.68
CA ASP A 97 14.43 -6.13 -1.91
C ASP A 97 14.20 -5.87 -0.43
N VAL A 98 14.71 -6.77 0.40
CA VAL A 98 14.70 -6.64 1.85
C VAL A 98 16.09 -6.80 2.42
N ASN A 99 16.39 -6.02 3.45
CA ASN A 99 17.60 -6.16 4.25
C ASN A 99 17.24 -5.98 5.73
N ILE A 100 17.47 -7.02 6.51
CA ILE A 100 17.21 -7.04 7.95
C ILE A 100 18.51 -7.40 8.66
N SER A 101 18.99 -6.53 9.52
CA SER A 101 20.11 -6.80 10.42
C SER A 101 19.63 -6.92 11.85
N PHE A 102 20.31 -7.79 12.62
CA PHE A 102 19.97 -8.06 14.00
C PHE A 102 21.06 -7.52 14.93
N SER A 103 20.65 -7.13 16.14
CA SER A 103 21.58 -6.72 17.19
C SER A 103 22.26 -7.90 17.86
N ASP A 104 21.66 -9.08 17.79
CA ASP A 104 22.21 -10.32 18.31
C ASP A 104 23.20 -10.92 17.28
N PRO A 105 24.50 -11.05 17.63
CA PRO A 105 25.49 -11.62 16.73
C PRO A 105 25.27 -13.11 16.41
N ALA A 106 24.43 -13.81 17.17
CA ALA A 106 24.04 -15.18 16.88
C ALA A 106 23.02 -15.29 15.72
N LEU A 107 22.36 -14.18 15.36
CA LEU A 107 21.39 -14.13 14.29
C LEU A 107 22.04 -13.66 12.97
N THR A 108 21.85 -14.43 11.94
CA THR A 108 22.32 -14.07 10.59
C THR A 108 21.43 -13.01 9.97
N SER A 109 22.03 -11.95 9.45
CA SER A 109 21.31 -10.92 8.68
C SER A 109 20.61 -11.54 7.47
N ILE A 110 19.40 -11.09 7.21
CA ILE A 110 18.58 -11.50 6.07
C ILE A 110 18.70 -10.41 5.00
N SER A 111 19.15 -10.78 3.81
CA SER A 111 19.25 -9.84 2.69
C SER A 111 18.95 -10.58 1.39
N GLY A 112 18.15 -9.96 0.53
CA GLY A 112 17.86 -10.52 -0.78
C GLY A 112 16.54 -10.01 -1.37
N THR A 113 16.24 -10.49 -2.57
CA THR A 113 14.95 -10.25 -3.21
C THR A 113 13.85 -11.07 -2.55
N THR A 114 12.68 -10.47 -2.43
CA THR A 114 11.47 -11.18 -1.98
C THR A 114 10.65 -11.65 -3.19
N ASN A 115 9.63 -12.44 -2.92
CA ASN A 115 8.71 -12.82 -3.97
C ASN A 115 7.86 -11.62 -4.42
N GLY A 116 7.64 -11.54 -5.73
CA GLY A 116 6.82 -10.51 -6.35
C GLY A 116 5.35 -10.63 -5.97
N PHE A 117 4.61 -9.54 -6.20
CA PHE A 117 3.16 -9.52 -5.95
C PHE A 117 2.43 -8.71 -7.03
N THR A 118 1.14 -8.95 -7.14
CA THR A 118 0.22 -8.15 -7.95
C THR A 118 -0.89 -7.64 -7.04
N LYS A 119 -1.13 -6.34 -7.10
CA LYS A 119 -2.24 -5.69 -6.40
C LYS A 119 -3.34 -5.38 -7.42
N PHE A 120 -4.57 -5.61 -7.06
CA PHE A 120 -5.74 -5.21 -7.83
C PHE A 120 -6.69 -4.43 -6.92
N GLY A 121 -7.09 -3.26 -7.34
CA GLY A 121 -8.03 -2.40 -6.63
C GLY A 121 -9.22 -2.05 -7.52
N PHE A 122 -10.41 -2.05 -6.93
CA PHE A 122 -11.63 -1.62 -7.58
C PHE A 122 -12.45 -0.79 -6.61
N GLY A 123 -12.91 0.38 -7.05
CA GLY A 123 -13.77 1.25 -6.29
C GLY A 123 -14.97 1.69 -7.11
N PHE A 124 -16.13 1.69 -6.50
CA PHE A 124 -17.39 2.14 -7.09
C PHE A 124 -18.14 2.99 -6.06
N GLU A 125 -18.69 4.12 -6.53
CA GLU A 125 -19.60 4.95 -5.75
C GLU A 125 -20.71 5.44 -6.67
N LYS A 126 -21.96 5.34 -6.20
CA LYS A 126 -23.15 5.88 -6.85
C LYS A 126 -23.89 6.79 -5.90
N ARG A 127 -24.20 7.98 -6.36
CA ARG A 127 -25.10 8.92 -5.66
C ARG A 127 -26.36 9.13 -6.47
N ALA A 128 -27.47 9.26 -5.78
CA ALA A 128 -28.77 9.58 -6.36
C ALA A 128 -29.56 10.49 -5.44
N LEU A 129 -30.18 11.51 -6.01
CA LEU A 129 -31.09 12.39 -5.28
C LEU A 129 -32.41 11.64 -5.02
N LEU A 130 -32.70 11.32 -3.77
CA LEU A 130 -33.93 10.64 -3.35
C LEU A 130 -35.08 11.61 -3.18
N ARG A 131 -34.81 12.80 -2.64
CA ARG A 131 -35.73 13.90 -2.43
C ARG A 131 -34.99 15.23 -2.51
N LYS A 132 -35.74 16.35 -2.59
CA LYS A 132 -35.19 17.73 -2.73
C LYS A 132 -33.98 18.06 -1.85
N LYS A 133 -33.79 17.37 -0.72
CA LYS A 133 -32.69 17.61 0.24
C LYS A 133 -32.03 16.32 0.74
N ILE A 134 -32.35 15.17 0.15
CA ILE A 134 -31.87 13.87 0.63
C ILE A 134 -31.18 13.17 -0.55
N THR A 135 -29.88 12.92 -0.41
CA THR A 135 -29.09 12.14 -1.36
C THR A 135 -28.78 10.78 -0.76
N GLY A 136 -29.08 9.72 -1.49
CA GLY A 136 -28.61 8.36 -1.18
C GLY A 136 -27.24 8.13 -1.80
N MET A 137 -26.40 7.39 -1.12
CA MET A 137 -25.08 6.95 -1.59
C MET A 137 -24.92 5.45 -1.37
N ILE A 138 -24.38 4.79 -2.37
CA ILE A 138 -23.90 3.41 -2.30
C ILE A 138 -22.44 3.45 -2.75
N GLY A 139 -21.54 2.86 -1.99
CA GLY A 139 -20.12 2.76 -2.30
C GLY A 139 -19.56 1.39 -1.95
N PHE A 140 -18.55 0.99 -2.68
CA PHE A 140 -17.84 -0.26 -2.51
C PHE A 140 -16.38 -0.08 -2.95
N ASP A 141 -15.45 -0.46 -2.09
CA ASP A 141 -14.03 -0.52 -2.39
C ASP A 141 -13.48 -1.92 -2.07
N SER A 142 -12.70 -2.48 -2.97
CA SER A 142 -12.06 -3.77 -2.76
C SER A 142 -10.61 -3.77 -3.21
N TYR A 143 -9.78 -4.49 -2.48
CA TYR A 143 -8.37 -4.67 -2.79
C TYR A 143 -8.01 -6.15 -2.67
N PHE A 144 -7.29 -6.64 -3.64
CA PHE A 144 -6.77 -8.00 -3.69
C PHE A 144 -5.27 -7.96 -3.90
N ILE A 145 -4.54 -8.85 -3.21
CA ILE A 145 -3.13 -9.06 -3.43
C ILE A 145 -2.89 -10.52 -3.72
N PHE A 146 -2.20 -10.75 -4.81
CA PHE A 146 -1.74 -12.06 -5.24
C PHE A 146 -0.22 -12.06 -5.15
N GLN A 147 0.30 -12.91 -4.29
CA GLN A 147 1.73 -13.08 -4.10
C GLN A 147 2.23 -14.22 -4.98
N ASP A 148 3.39 -14.02 -5.60
CA ASP A 148 4.05 -15.07 -6.37
C ASP A 148 4.57 -16.19 -5.45
N LYS A 149 4.75 -17.35 -6.01
CA LYS A 149 5.44 -18.43 -5.30
C LYS A 149 6.89 -18.03 -5.03
N LEU A 150 7.35 -18.29 -3.82
CA LEU A 150 8.73 -18.07 -3.42
C LEU A 150 9.66 -18.94 -4.26
N LYS A 151 10.71 -18.34 -4.81
CA LYS A 151 11.77 -19.06 -5.51
C LYS A 151 12.89 -19.42 -4.52
N ASN A 152 13.75 -20.37 -4.88
CA ASN A 152 14.78 -20.91 -3.99
C ASN A 152 15.85 -19.87 -3.57
N ASP A 153 16.00 -18.81 -4.34
CA ASP A 153 16.94 -17.71 -4.13
C ASP A 153 16.31 -16.47 -3.49
N GLN A 154 15.04 -16.55 -3.11
CA GLN A 154 14.27 -15.44 -2.56
C GLN A 154 14.04 -15.59 -1.06
N VAL A 155 13.97 -14.45 -0.38
CA VAL A 155 13.64 -14.36 1.03
C VAL A 155 12.12 -14.33 1.22
N SER A 156 11.61 -15.15 2.12
CA SER A 156 10.17 -15.16 2.45
C SER A 156 9.79 -13.95 3.29
N PHE A 157 9.70 -12.80 2.64
CA PHE A 157 9.27 -11.57 3.28
C PHE A 157 8.54 -10.68 2.27
N SER A 158 7.52 -9.97 2.71
CA SER A 158 6.87 -8.96 1.89
C SER A 158 6.21 -7.90 2.76
N ASP A 159 6.56 -6.66 2.47
CA ASP A 159 5.84 -5.47 2.91
C ASP A 159 5.04 -4.94 1.72
N TYR A 160 3.75 -5.16 1.70
CA TYR A 160 2.92 -4.74 0.57
C TYR A 160 2.60 -3.25 0.57
N GLY A 161 3.24 -2.47 1.45
CA GLY A 161 2.98 -1.04 1.52
C GLY A 161 1.49 -0.77 1.67
N PHE A 162 0.77 -1.62 2.39
CA PHE A 162 -0.65 -1.39 2.63
C PHE A 162 -0.79 -0.17 3.46
N ALA A 163 -0.98 0.63 2.69
CA ALA A 163 -1.37 1.93 2.86
C ALA A 163 -1.99 2.27 4.15
N SER A 164 -1.30 3.00 4.73
CA SER A 164 -1.58 4.21 5.48
C SER A 164 -3.01 4.78 5.37
N LYS A 165 -3.73 4.53 4.32
CA LYS A 165 -5.09 5.07 4.15
C LYS A 165 -6.16 4.32 4.97
N TYR A 166 -5.93 3.06 5.30
CA TYR A 166 -6.92 2.21 5.98
C TYR A 166 -6.37 1.48 7.21
N PHE A 167 -5.08 1.64 7.51
CA PHE A 167 -4.44 1.05 8.67
C PHE A 167 -3.71 2.10 9.48
N LEU A 168 -4.23 2.40 10.64
CA LEU A 168 -3.50 3.09 11.70
C LEU A 168 -2.38 2.18 12.20
N GLY A 169 -1.19 2.41 11.69
CA GLY A 169 0.07 2.01 12.28
C GLY A 169 0.23 0.52 12.60
N GLY A 170 0.75 -0.24 11.66
CA GLY A 170 1.22 -1.57 11.95
C GLY A 170 1.88 -2.19 10.74
N ILE A 171 3.12 -2.55 10.86
CA ILE A 171 3.76 -3.53 9.98
C ILE A 171 3.02 -4.83 10.23
N LEU A 172 2.15 -5.22 9.31
CA LEU A 172 1.54 -6.52 9.36
C LEU A 172 2.31 -7.44 8.40
N PRO A 173 3.07 -8.40 8.91
CA PRO A 173 3.53 -9.48 8.08
C PRO A 173 2.30 -10.19 7.54
N SER A 174 2.04 -10.05 6.25
CA SER A 174 0.90 -10.71 5.63
C SER A 174 1.41 -11.94 4.91
N SER A 175 1.26 -13.09 5.52
CA SER A 175 1.22 -14.33 4.77
C SER A 175 -0.04 -14.32 3.91
N GLY A 176 0.13 -14.06 2.62
CA GLY A 176 -0.81 -14.16 1.53
C GLY A 176 -2.30 -14.35 1.85
N SER A 177 -3.03 -13.30 2.13
CA SER A 177 -4.47 -13.38 2.26
C SER A 177 -5.13 -12.21 1.53
N ASN A 178 -6.18 -12.51 0.82
CA ASN A 178 -7.07 -11.50 0.26
C ASN A 178 -7.70 -10.71 1.40
N ARG A 179 -7.71 -9.39 1.31
CA ARG A 179 -8.34 -8.51 2.31
C ARG A 179 -9.47 -7.74 1.68
N PHE A 180 -10.59 -7.70 2.38
CA PHE A 180 -11.72 -6.85 2.06
C PHE A 180 -11.79 -5.73 3.10
N SER A 181 -11.94 -4.47 2.67
CA SER A 181 -12.35 -3.36 3.51
C SER A 181 -13.73 -2.89 3.06
N PHE A 182 -14.65 -2.78 3.98
CA PHE A 182 -15.99 -2.24 3.76
C PHE A 182 -16.06 -0.78 4.20
#